data_ec33a80eee928311d64935253b9841c2
#
_entry.id   ec33a80eee928311d64935253b9841c2
#
_cell.length_a   1.000
_cell.length_b   1.000
_cell.length_c   1.000
_cell.angle_alpha   90.00
_cell.angle_beta   90.00
_cell.angle_gamma   90.00
#
_symmetry.space_group_name_H-M   'P 1'
#
loop_
_entity.id
_entity.type
_entity.pdbx_description
1 polymer ?
#
loop_
_entity_poly.entity_id
_entity_poly.type
_entity_poly.pdbx_seq_one_letter_code
_entity_poly.pdbx_strand_id
1 'polypeptide(L)'
;IADINRKNNKYNFNFKYIFNDNKLNEFNDDLELYPNITFNKFIPNIEFTNEDFIKQSIEKIFDIYSYNKIDKELIEKYIKLSLQYSYNNDMGEVSYDNFTDEEKKFILLVKNIFKNMILISSLFKTIDRALNIYSNKVTYIGPFRKNPDRIYRDSENYYDSVGKAGENATLLLRQAQQSNSKLLEGVSMWFNKSMGYEIDIEEISNSNLFKLIVKGKSNTTWDNIIDVGYGISQVLPIVTQLYHEDSMKDERRRYFNTQKKETFIIEQPELHLHPSAQASLADLFVEKVLQKDEYRLLVETHSEHLIRRLQVLVADPEVNITPDDIAIYYVDKSNDNSSSITKMNICPNGQFDKLWPTGFFDKSYELSKELLKVSRKKVQK
;
A
#
# COMPACT_ATOMS: atom_id res chain seq x y z
N ILE A 1 -3.69 -12.36 -27.60
CA ILE A 1 -2.83 -12.86 -26.50
C ILE A 1 -1.69 -11.86 -26.34
N ALA A 2 -1.39 -11.46 -25.15
CA ALA A 2 -0.26 -10.58 -24.86
C ALA A 2 0.81 -11.35 -24.09
N ASP A 3 2.02 -11.41 -24.62
CA ASP A 3 3.18 -11.93 -23.91
C ASP A 3 4.04 -10.77 -23.39
N ILE A 4 4.41 -10.85 -22.12
CA ILE A 4 5.23 -9.83 -21.47
C ILE A 4 6.62 -10.43 -21.21
N ASN A 5 7.62 -9.96 -21.92
CA ASN A 5 9.01 -10.37 -21.74
C ASN A 5 9.85 -9.23 -21.19
N ARG A 6 10.60 -9.48 -20.11
CA ARG A 6 11.58 -8.56 -19.55
C ARG A 6 12.98 -8.83 -20.09
N LYS A 7 13.55 -7.88 -20.84
CA LYS A 7 14.94 -7.96 -21.29
C LYS A 7 15.63 -6.61 -21.03
N ASN A 8 16.76 -6.63 -20.33
CA ASN A 8 17.57 -5.43 -20.01
C ASN A 8 16.81 -4.28 -19.36
N ASN A 9 16.02 -4.54 -18.31
CA ASN A 9 15.16 -3.54 -17.64
C ASN A 9 14.10 -2.86 -18.53
N LYS A 10 13.87 -3.34 -19.72
CA LYS A 10 12.78 -2.94 -20.60
C LYS A 10 11.77 -4.07 -20.69
N TYR A 11 10.49 -3.74 -20.61
CA TYR A 11 9.42 -4.70 -20.84
C TYR A 11 9.00 -4.61 -22.30
N ASN A 12 9.10 -5.73 -23.01
CA ASN A 12 8.55 -5.85 -24.35
C ASN A 12 7.18 -6.50 -24.24
N PHE A 13 6.16 -5.82 -24.72
CA PHE A 13 4.81 -6.34 -24.81
C PHE A 13 4.55 -6.75 -26.26
N ASN A 14 4.36 -8.02 -26.49
CA ASN A 14 3.97 -8.54 -27.80
C ASN A 14 2.46 -8.76 -27.76
N PHE A 15 1.72 -8.00 -28.56
CA PHE A 15 0.30 -8.22 -28.76
C PHE A 15 0.10 -9.11 -29.98
N LYS A 16 -0.38 -10.34 -29.75
CA LYS A 16 -0.75 -11.26 -30.80
C LYS A 16 -2.25 -11.15 -31.05
N TYR A 17 -2.65 -10.68 -32.21
CA TYR A 17 -4.03 -10.65 -32.63
C TYR A 17 -4.37 -12.00 -33.27
N ILE A 18 -5.33 -12.73 -32.70
CA ILE A 18 -5.86 -13.94 -33.28
C ILE A 18 -7.25 -13.60 -33.82
N PHE A 19 -7.42 -13.62 -35.12
CA PHE A 19 -8.70 -13.45 -35.77
C PHE A 19 -9.50 -14.77 -35.66
N ASN A 20 -10.60 -14.76 -34.95
CA ASN A 20 -11.44 -15.93 -34.71
C ASN A 20 -12.77 -15.80 -35.47
N ASP A 21 -12.75 -15.36 -36.71
CA ASP A 21 -13.96 -15.26 -37.52
C ASP A 21 -13.86 -16.25 -38.69
N ASN A 22 -14.77 -17.23 -38.71
CA ASN A 22 -14.86 -18.30 -39.74
C ASN A 22 -15.08 -17.82 -41.17
N LYS A 23 -15.12 -16.51 -41.41
CA LYS A 23 -15.22 -15.86 -42.71
C LYS A 23 -13.92 -15.24 -43.23
N LEU A 24 -12.86 -15.23 -42.41
CA LEU A 24 -11.55 -14.65 -42.74
C LEU A 24 -10.44 -15.73 -42.70
N ASN A 25 -10.78 -16.98 -43.09
CA ASN A 25 -9.85 -18.13 -43.09
C ASN A 25 -8.63 -18.00 -44.00
N GLU A 26 -8.43 -16.85 -44.64
CA GLU A 26 -7.25 -16.59 -45.50
C GLU A 26 -6.12 -15.82 -44.82
N PHE A 27 -6.30 -15.41 -43.54
CA PHE A 27 -5.32 -14.57 -42.82
C PHE A 27 -4.78 -15.28 -41.57
N ASN A 28 -3.73 -16.04 -41.74
CA ASN A 28 -3.06 -16.78 -40.67
C ASN A 28 -1.81 -16.05 -40.11
N ASP A 29 -1.60 -14.78 -40.46
CA ASP A 29 -0.39 -14.07 -40.05
C ASP A 29 -0.61 -13.31 -38.74
N ASP A 30 0.34 -13.48 -37.80
CA ASP A 30 0.38 -12.82 -36.53
C ASP A 30 0.83 -11.35 -36.70
N LEU A 31 -0.02 -10.41 -36.35
CA LEU A 31 0.33 -8.99 -36.34
C LEU A 31 1.01 -8.61 -35.04
N GLU A 32 2.30 -8.32 -35.07
CA GLU A 32 3.06 -7.80 -33.93
C GLU A 32 3.19 -6.28 -34.01
N LEU A 33 2.58 -5.59 -33.05
CA LEU A 33 2.63 -4.13 -32.91
C LEU A 33 3.39 -3.75 -31.63
N TYR A 34 4.27 -2.76 -31.73
CA TYR A 34 5.10 -2.30 -30.60
C TYR A 34 4.70 -0.87 -30.20
N PRO A 35 3.71 -0.70 -29.31
CA PRO A 35 3.32 0.63 -28.83
C PRO A 35 4.39 1.23 -27.94
N ASN A 36 4.42 2.58 -27.86
CA ASN A 36 5.22 3.26 -26.85
C ASN A 36 4.67 2.96 -25.47
N ILE A 37 5.54 2.44 -24.59
CA ILE A 37 5.15 2.04 -23.25
C ILE A 37 5.95 2.85 -22.25
N THR A 38 5.24 3.64 -21.44
CA THR A 38 5.77 4.31 -20.27
C THR A 38 5.15 3.71 -19.01
N PHE A 39 5.88 3.71 -17.90
CA PHE A 39 5.35 3.18 -16.65
C PHE A 39 4.97 4.31 -15.71
N ASN A 40 3.71 4.38 -15.32
CA ASN A 40 3.25 5.17 -14.18
C ASN A 40 3.15 4.25 -12.96
N LYS A 41 4.10 4.38 -12.03
CA LYS A 41 4.21 3.65 -10.74
C LYS A 41 4.04 2.12 -10.82
N PHE A 42 2.92 1.59 -11.29
CA PHE A 42 2.60 0.16 -11.20
C PHE A 42 2.16 -0.48 -12.51
N ILE A 43 1.61 0.29 -13.44
CA ILE A 43 1.04 -0.24 -14.68
C ILE A 43 1.62 0.48 -15.88
N PRO A 44 1.87 -0.25 -16.99
CA PRO A 44 2.32 0.37 -18.22
C PRO A 44 1.25 1.32 -18.78
N ASN A 45 1.64 2.55 -19.05
CA ASN A 45 0.84 3.46 -19.87
C ASN A 45 1.14 3.14 -21.32
N ILE A 46 0.15 2.62 -22.03
CA ILE A 46 0.30 2.22 -23.43
C ILE A 46 -0.33 3.30 -24.30
N GLU A 47 0.49 4.01 -25.05
CA GLU A 47 0.05 5.06 -25.97
C GLU A 47 -0.10 4.50 -27.38
N PHE A 48 -1.34 4.19 -27.75
CA PHE A 48 -1.69 3.74 -29.09
C PHE A 48 -2.08 4.89 -30.03
N THR A 49 -2.10 6.13 -29.55
CA THR A 49 -2.57 7.31 -30.30
C THR A 49 -1.45 8.18 -30.83
N ASN A 50 -0.18 7.80 -30.60
CA ASN A 50 0.95 8.51 -31.17
C ASN A 50 0.94 8.35 -32.72
N GLU A 51 1.11 9.47 -33.45
CA GLU A 51 1.11 9.48 -34.93
C GLU A 51 2.14 8.51 -35.52
N ASP A 52 3.34 8.46 -34.94
CA ASP A 52 4.41 7.54 -35.39
C ASP A 52 4.03 6.07 -35.21
N PHE A 53 3.39 5.73 -34.09
CA PHE A 53 2.90 4.38 -33.84
C PHE A 53 1.79 3.99 -34.81
N ILE A 54 0.85 4.90 -35.06
CA ILE A 54 -0.25 4.68 -36.02
C ILE A 54 0.34 4.45 -37.41
N LYS A 55 1.29 5.30 -37.87
CA LYS A 55 1.92 5.19 -39.17
C LYS A 55 2.65 3.87 -39.33
N GLN A 56 3.53 3.51 -38.37
CA GLN A 56 4.26 2.22 -38.38
C GLN A 56 3.32 1.02 -38.35
N SER A 57 2.22 1.10 -37.60
CA SER A 57 1.24 0.03 -37.53
C SER A 57 0.50 -0.17 -38.84
N ILE A 58 0.13 0.93 -39.51
CA ILE A 58 -0.52 0.88 -40.81
C ILE A 58 0.46 0.33 -41.86
N GLU A 59 1.73 0.78 -41.86
CA GLU A 59 2.78 0.24 -42.74
C GLU A 59 2.94 -1.27 -42.61
N LYS A 60 3.05 -1.77 -41.38
CA LYS A 60 3.12 -3.24 -41.14
C LYS A 60 1.89 -3.98 -41.59
N ILE A 61 0.69 -3.43 -41.36
CA ILE A 61 -0.55 -4.06 -41.82
C ILE A 61 -0.56 -4.11 -43.36
N PHE A 62 -0.13 -3.08 -44.05
CA PHE A 62 0.00 -3.08 -45.51
C PHE A 62 0.99 -4.14 -45.99
N ASP A 63 2.15 -4.27 -45.36
CA ASP A 63 3.20 -5.20 -45.75
C ASP A 63 2.72 -6.67 -45.57
N ILE A 64 2.02 -6.97 -44.48
CA ILE A 64 1.48 -8.31 -44.20
C ILE A 64 0.39 -8.70 -45.20
N TYR A 65 -0.50 -7.77 -45.53
CA TYR A 65 -1.66 -8.08 -46.36
C TYR A 65 -1.45 -7.87 -47.87
N SER A 66 -0.21 -7.51 -48.27
CA SER A 66 0.20 -7.40 -49.71
C SER A 66 -0.79 -6.66 -50.64
N TYR A 67 -1.45 -5.64 -50.10
CA TYR A 67 -2.48 -4.89 -50.85
C TYR A 67 -1.81 -3.88 -51.85
N ASN A 68 -1.32 -4.40 -52.97
CA ASN A 68 -0.63 -3.62 -54.00
C ASN A 68 -1.52 -2.64 -54.79
N LYS A 69 -2.82 -2.58 -54.53
CA LYS A 69 -3.81 -1.81 -55.26
C LYS A 69 -4.50 -0.70 -54.47
N ILE A 70 -4.13 -0.53 -53.19
CA ILE A 70 -4.81 0.41 -52.29
C ILE A 70 -4.03 1.71 -52.23
N ASP A 71 -4.71 2.86 -52.35
CA ASP A 71 -4.12 4.16 -52.11
C ASP A 71 -3.79 4.36 -50.63
N LYS A 72 -2.50 4.18 -50.30
CA LYS A 72 -1.98 4.22 -48.95
C LYS A 72 -2.20 5.59 -48.27
N GLU A 73 -2.00 6.69 -48.97
CA GLU A 73 -2.14 8.04 -48.42
C GLU A 73 -3.60 8.36 -48.05
N LEU A 74 -4.53 7.92 -48.91
CA LEU A 74 -5.95 8.13 -48.69
C LEU A 74 -6.44 7.34 -47.43
N ILE A 75 -5.98 6.12 -47.28
CA ILE A 75 -6.32 5.27 -46.13
C ILE A 75 -5.69 5.77 -44.83
N GLU A 76 -4.43 6.20 -44.85
CA GLU A 76 -3.79 6.82 -43.68
C GLU A 76 -4.57 8.07 -43.23
N LYS A 77 -4.94 8.94 -44.17
CA LYS A 77 -5.74 10.11 -43.86
C LYS A 77 -7.10 9.75 -43.25
N TYR A 78 -7.76 8.74 -43.83
CA TYR A 78 -9.05 8.27 -43.31
C TYR A 78 -8.96 7.68 -41.91
N ILE A 79 -7.94 6.87 -41.64
CA ILE A 79 -7.71 6.25 -40.32
C ILE A 79 -7.38 7.33 -39.30
N LYS A 80 -6.52 8.28 -39.59
CA LYS A 80 -6.22 9.42 -38.73
C LYS A 80 -7.48 10.21 -38.37
N LEU A 81 -8.31 10.51 -39.35
CA LEU A 81 -9.60 11.17 -39.09
C LEU A 81 -10.51 10.37 -38.23
N SER A 82 -10.70 9.07 -38.52
CA SER A 82 -11.59 8.21 -37.74
C SER A 82 -11.10 7.98 -36.29
N LEU A 83 -9.80 8.01 -36.02
CA LEU A 83 -9.25 7.93 -34.66
C LEU A 83 -9.46 9.24 -33.89
N GLN A 84 -9.30 10.40 -34.52
CA GLN A 84 -9.59 11.71 -33.92
C GLN A 84 -11.07 11.84 -33.52
N TYR A 85 -11.97 11.43 -34.41
CA TYR A 85 -13.42 11.46 -34.16
C TYR A 85 -13.90 10.45 -33.10
N SER A 86 -13.27 9.28 -32.99
CA SER A 86 -13.57 8.30 -31.93
C SER A 86 -13.26 8.82 -30.52
N TYR A 87 -12.36 9.81 -30.40
CA TYR A 87 -12.02 10.43 -29.11
C TYR A 87 -13.07 11.47 -28.66
N ASN A 88 -13.80 12.06 -29.59
CA ASN A 88 -14.70 13.20 -29.31
C ASN A 88 -16.18 12.84 -29.27
N ASN A 89 -16.55 11.55 -29.30
CA ASN A 89 -17.97 11.07 -29.31
C ASN A 89 -18.87 11.62 -30.43
N ASP A 90 -18.33 12.41 -31.34
CA ASP A 90 -19.08 12.96 -32.47
C ASP A 90 -18.72 12.16 -33.74
N MET A 91 -19.46 11.09 -33.96
CA MET A 91 -19.34 10.26 -35.15
C MET A 91 -20.03 10.99 -36.34
N GLY A 92 -19.34 11.99 -36.89
CA GLY A 92 -19.66 12.41 -38.24
C GLY A 92 -19.46 11.21 -39.18
N GLU A 93 -20.48 10.80 -39.90
CA GLU A 93 -20.39 9.75 -40.91
C GLU A 93 -19.39 10.21 -42.01
N VAL A 94 -18.18 9.63 -41.95
CA VAL A 94 -17.23 9.82 -43.06
C VAL A 94 -17.79 8.97 -44.22
N SER A 95 -18.15 9.65 -45.29
CA SER A 95 -18.73 8.97 -46.49
C SER A 95 -17.73 7.97 -47.08
N TYR A 96 -18.17 6.75 -47.26
CA TYR A 96 -17.43 5.65 -47.88
C TYR A 96 -17.58 5.58 -49.39
N ASP A 97 -18.27 6.56 -50.01
CA ASP A 97 -18.74 6.47 -51.43
C ASP A 97 -17.59 6.41 -52.43
N ASN A 98 -16.41 6.92 -52.05
CA ASN A 98 -15.23 6.98 -52.92
C ASN A 98 -14.28 5.79 -52.81
N PHE A 99 -14.59 4.78 -52.01
CA PHE A 99 -13.70 3.63 -51.77
C PHE A 99 -14.23 2.37 -52.47
N THR A 100 -13.33 1.56 -53.00
CA THR A 100 -13.60 0.23 -53.49
C THR A 100 -14.03 -0.70 -52.32
N ASP A 101 -14.68 -1.83 -52.64
CA ASP A 101 -15.11 -2.79 -51.65
C ASP A 101 -13.93 -3.41 -50.88
N GLU A 102 -12.75 -3.56 -51.51
CA GLU A 102 -11.53 -4.03 -50.90
C GLU A 102 -10.97 -3.01 -49.90
N GLU A 103 -10.94 -1.73 -50.29
CA GLU A 103 -10.53 -0.63 -49.42
C GLU A 103 -11.43 -0.48 -48.20
N LYS A 104 -12.74 -0.59 -48.41
CA LYS A 104 -13.72 -0.58 -47.28
C LYS A 104 -13.46 -1.72 -46.28
N LYS A 105 -13.21 -2.93 -46.75
CA LYS A 105 -12.86 -4.07 -45.88
C LYS A 105 -11.56 -3.81 -45.09
N PHE A 106 -10.54 -3.30 -45.77
CA PHE A 106 -9.28 -2.99 -45.13
C PHE A 106 -9.42 -1.88 -44.07
N ILE A 107 -10.12 -0.79 -44.39
CA ILE A 107 -10.39 0.31 -43.45
C ILE A 107 -11.13 -0.24 -42.22
N LEU A 108 -12.14 -1.10 -42.41
CA LEU A 108 -12.90 -1.70 -41.32
C LEU A 108 -12.00 -2.58 -40.41
N LEU A 109 -11.12 -3.36 -41.01
CA LEU A 109 -10.14 -4.18 -40.30
C LEU A 109 -9.23 -3.33 -39.40
N VAL A 110 -8.58 -2.33 -40.00
CA VAL A 110 -7.67 -1.41 -39.28
C VAL A 110 -8.42 -0.66 -38.19
N LYS A 111 -9.64 -0.17 -38.48
CA LYS A 111 -10.51 0.50 -37.51
C LYS A 111 -10.82 -0.37 -36.30
N ASN A 112 -11.12 -1.65 -36.51
CA ASN A 112 -11.38 -2.61 -35.43
C ASN A 112 -10.12 -2.89 -34.61
N ILE A 113 -8.94 -3.02 -35.24
CA ILE A 113 -7.68 -3.20 -34.53
C ILE A 113 -7.43 -2.01 -33.60
N PHE A 114 -7.49 -0.80 -34.12
CA PHE A 114 -7.24 0.42 -33.32
C PHE A 114 -8.31 0.63 -32.23
N LYS A 115 -9.60 0.36 -32.53
CA LYS A 115 -10.66 0.42 -31.51
C LYS A 115 -10.36 -0.50 -30.35
N ASN A 116 -9.93 -1.74 -30.60
CA ASN A 116 -9.61 -2.69 -29.56
C ASN A 116 -8.34 -2.27 -28.77
N MET A 117 -7.35 -1.69 -29.44
CA MET A 117 -6.17 -1.11 -28.76
C MET A 117 -6.55 0.03 -27.83
N ILE A 118 -7.43 0.94 -28.25
CA ILE A 118 -7.93 2.04 -27.43
C ILE A 118 -8.69 1.48 -26.21
N LEU A 119 -9.53 0.45 -26.40
CA LEU A 119 -10.23 -0.22 -25.30
C LEU A 119 -9.25 -0.84 -24.29
N ILE A 120 -8.22 -1.52 -24.77
CA ILE A 120 -7.16 -2.08 -23.90
C ILE A 120 -6.44 -0.96 -23.15
N SER A 121 -6.04 0.11 -23.82
CA SER A 121 -5.40 1.26 -23.17
C SER A 121 -6.29 1.89 -22.09
N SER A 122 -7.58 2.07 -22.38
CA SER A 122 -8.52 2.63 -21.42
C SER A 122 -8.72 1.71 -20.21
N LEU A 123 -8.70 0.39 -20.42
CA LEU A 123 -8.75 -0.60 -19.35
C LEU A 123 -7.51 -0.48 -18.44
N PHE A 124 -6.31 -0.43 -19.02
CA PHE A 124 -5.08 -0.24 -18.25
C PHE A 124 -5.07 1.08 -17.48
N LYS A 125 -5.49 2.18 -18.09
CA LYS A 125 -5.64 3.49 -17.41
C LYS A 125 -6.63 3.41 -16.24
N THR A 126 -7.72 2.65 -16.40
CA THR A 126 -8.71 2.47 -15.34
C THR A 126 -8.16 1.64 -14.20
N ILE A 127 -7.44 0.55 -14.49
CA ILE A 127 -6.76 -0.27 -13.50
C ILE A 127 -5.67 0.53 -12.78
N ASP A 128 -4.84 1.28 -13.51
CA ASP A 128 -3.80 2.13 -12.91
C ASP A 128 -4.41 3.18 -11.97
N ARG A 129 -5.50 3.83 -12.40
CA ARG A 129 -6.23 4.77 -11.54
C ARG A 129 -6.77 4.08 -10.28
N ALA A 130 -7.37 2.90 -10.42
CA ALA A 130 -7.89 2.15 -9.30
C ALA A 130 -6.78 1.74 -8.33
N LEU A 131 -5.65 1.24 -8.83
CA LEU A 131 -4.48 0.87 -8.01
C LEU A 131 -3.85 2.10 -7.33
N ASN A 132 -3.73 3.22 -8.04
CA ASN A 132 -3.23 4.47 -7.45
C ASN A 132 -4.17 4.98 -6.33
N ILE A 133 -5.49 4.93 -6.54
CA ILE A 133 -6.46 5.28 -5.49
C ILE A 133 -6.31 4.34 -4.30
N TYR A 134 -6.11 3.04 -4.53
CA TYR A 134 -5.93 2.06 -3.47
C TYR A 134 -4.60 2.22 -2.75
N SER A 135 -3.49 2.37 -3.47
CA SER A 135 -2.15 2.50 -2.88
C SER A 135 -1.98 3.78 -2.05
N ASN A 136 -2.66 4.86 -2.44
CA ASN A 136 -2.67 6.11 -1.67
C ASN A 136 -3.45 6.00 -0.33
N LYS A 137 -4.15 4.87 -0.11
CA LYS A 137 -4.86 4.55 1.14
C LYS A 137 -4.09 3.56 2.01
N VAL A 138 -2.89 3.19 1.60
CA VAL A 138 -2.03 2.28 2.34
C VAL A 138 -0.87 3.05 2.92
N THR A 139 -0.79 3.07 4.24
CA THR A 139 0.36 3.61 4.98
C THR A 139 1.20 2.45 5.49
N TYR A 140 2.46 2.43 5.11
CA TYR A 140 3.40 1.37 5.50
C TYR A 140 4.47 1.91 6.45
N ILE A 141 4.66 1.21 7.57
CA ILE A 141 5.71 1.48 8.56
C ILE A 141 6.53 0.20 8.73
N GLY A 142 7.78 0.24 8.27
CA GLY A 142 8.69 -0.90 8.31
C GLY A 142 9.28 -1.15 9.71
N PRO A 143 10.03 -2.26 9.89
CA PRO A 143 10.58 -2.67 11.18
C PRO A 143 11.79 -1.82 11.59
N PHE A 144 12.54 -1.28 10.62
CA PHE A 144 13.72 -0.44 10.87
C PHE A 144 13.33 1.02 10.86
N ARG A 145 13.10 1.58 12.05
CA ARG A 145 12.72 2.98 12.21
C ARG A 145 13.94 3.85 12.35
N LYS A 146 13.89 5.05 11.77
CA LYS A 146 14.98 6.03 11.86
C LYS A 146 15.22 6.40 13.34
N ASN A 147 16.49 6.42 13.73
CA ASN A 147 16.86 6.96 15.03
C ASN A 147 16.51 8.44 15.12
N PRO A 148 16.06 8.93 16.28
CA PRO A 148 15.78 10.35 16.45
C PRO A 148 17.08 11.16 16.34
N ASP A 149 16.93 12.37 15.84
CA ASP A 149 18.00 13.36 15.83
C ASP A 149 17.97 14.17 17.16
N ARG A 150 19.11 14.65 17.63
CA ARG A 150 19.18 15.48 18.83
C ARG A 150 18.52 16.85 18.64
N ILE A 151 18.63 17.38 17.43
CA ILE A 151 18.09 18.68 17.02
C ILE A 151 17.50 18.51 15.64
N TYR A 152 16.32 19.07 15.43
CA TYR A 152 15.64 19.11 14.15
C TYR A 152 15.59 20.56 13.64
N ARG A 153 15.47 20.70 12.33
CA ARG A 153 15.23 21.99 11.68
C ARG A 153 13.79 22.06 11.19
N ASP A 154 13.14 23.21 11.40
CA ASP A 154 11.84 23.47 10.83
C ASP A 154 11.90 23.32 9.29
N SER A 155 10.91 22.66 8.73
CA SER A 155 10.78 22.41 7.29
C SER A 155 9.59 23.20 6.74
N GLU A 156 9.79 23.81 5.57
CA GLU A 156 8.69 24.39 4.81
C GLU A 156 7.85 23.34 4.09
N ASN A 157 8.34 22.10 4.02
CA ASN A 157 7.61 21.00 3.41
C ASN A 157 6.47 20.55 4.33
N TYR A 158 5.31 20.35 3.74
CA TYR A 158 4.20 19.70 4.41
C TYR A 158 4.32 18.19 4.30
N TYR A 159 4.21 17.50 5.43
CA TYR A 159 4.22 16.03 5.51
C TYR A 159 2.81 15.54 5.82
N ASP A 160 2.36 14.50 5.10
CA ASP A 160 1.06 13.84 5.27
C ASP A 160 1.17 12.45 5.91
N SER A 161 2.41 11.98 6.14
CA SER A 161 2.68 10.69 6.76
C SER A 161 4.03 10.67 7.46
N VAL A 162 4.20 9.75 8.41
CA VAL A 162 5.46 9.57 9.13
C VAL A 162 6.60 9.03 8.26
N GLY A 163 6.30 8.52 7.06
CA GLY A 163 7.26 7.85 6.18
C GLY A 163 7.49 6.37 6.55
N LYS A 164 8.15 5.63 5.67
CA LYS A 164 8.33 4.17 5.80
C LYS A 164 9.19 3.77 7.00
N ALA A 165 10.18 4.60 7.33
CA ALA A 165 11.04 4.42 8.50
C ALA A 165 10.64 5.35 9.67
N GLY A 166 9.50 6.01 9.60
CA GLY A 166 9.06 6.95 10.61
C GLY A 166 9.85 8.26 10.63
N GLU A 167 10.60 8.55 9.57
CA GLU A 167 11.55 9.67 9.45
C GLU A 167 10.92 11.05 9.61
N ASN A 168 9.62 11.17 9.35
CA ASN A 168 8.88 12.43 9.43
C ASN A 168 8.06 12.57 10.72
N ALA A 169 8.08 11.60 11.62
CA ALA A 169 7.22 11.62 12.82
C ALA A 169 7.38 12.90 13.65
N THR A 170 8.63 13.29 13.95
CA THR A 170 8.93 14.50 14.71
C THR A 170 8.54 15.78 13.98
N LEU A 171 8.69 15.81 12.65
CA LEU A 171 8.29 16.96 11.83
C LEU A 171 6.76 17.10 11.78
N LEU A 172 6.01 16.00 11.73
CA LEU A 172 4.56 16.01 11.83
C LEU A 172 4.06 16.54 13.19
N LEU A 173 4.71 16.13 14.28
CA LEU A 173 4.41 16.67 15.61
C LEU A 173 4.71 18.18 15.70
N ARG A 174 5.80 18.63 15.06
CA ARG A 174 6.12 20.06 14.96
C ARG A 174 5.08 20.84 14.17
N GLN A 175 4.66 20.35 13.03
CA GLN A 175 3.58 20.96 12.23
C GLN A 175 2.27 21.03 13.01
N ALA A 176 1.95 19.98 13.77
CA ALA A 176 0.77 19.94 14.63
C ALA A 176 0.83 20.99 15.74
N GLN A 177 2.00 21.17 16.37
CA GLN A 177 2.20 22.23 17.38
C GLN A 177 1.98 23.62 16.78
N GLN A 178 2.57 23.90 15.61
CA GLN A 178 2.45 25.19 14.91
C GLN A 178 1.02 25.48 14.45
N SER A 179 0.26 24.46 14.04
CA SER A 179 -1.14 24.58 13.61
C SER A 179 -2.16 24.49 14.74
N ASN A 180 -1.69 24.37 15.98
CA ASN A 180 -2.54 24.19 17.16
C ASN A 180 -3.44 22.93 17.07
N SER A 181 -2.95 21.88 16.41
CA SER A 181 -3.64 20.60 16.27
C SER A 181 -3.52 19.77 17.56
N LYS A 182 -4.51 18.95 17.83
CA LYS A 182 -4.52 18.04 18.99
C LYS A 182 -3.60 16.82 18.84
N LEU A 183 -2.85 16.70 17.74
CA LEU A 183 -2.01 15.54 17.48
C LEU A 183 -0.92 15.35 18.55
N LEU A 184 -0.16 16.41 18.87
CA LEU A 184 0.90 16.32 19.86
C LEU A 184 0.34 15.97 21.25
N GLU A 185 -0.77 16.57 21.63
CA GLU A 185 -1.48 16.26 22.88
C GLU A 185 -1.92 14.79 22.94
N GLY A 186 -2.57 14.29 21.88
CA GLY A 186 -3.02 12.88 21.79
C GLY A 186 -1.88 11.89 21.87
N VAL A 187 -0.78 12.16 21.17
CA VAL A 187 0.44 11.33 21.22
C VAL A 187 1.04 11.35 22.64
N SER A 188 1.20 12.53 23.24
CA SER A 188 1.74 12.67 24.60
C SER A 188 0.87 11.96 25.64
N MET A 189 -0.46 12.07 25.54
CA MET A 189 -1.40 11.36 26.41
C MET A 189 -1.24 9.84 26.33
N TRP A 190 -1.11 9.29 25.11
CA TRP A 190 -0.89 7.86 24.93
C TRP A 190 0.42 7.41 25.58
N PHE A 191 1.52 8.14 25.35
CA PHE A 191 2.82 7.81 25.95
C PHE A 191 2.79 7.89 27.47
N ASN A 192 2.09 8.88 28.02
CA ASN A 192 1.94 9.02 29.47
C ASN A 192 1.19 7.81 30.07
N LYS A 193 0.08 7.42 29.44
CA LYS A 193 -0.75 6.30 29.90
C LYS A 193 -0.01 4.96 29.76
N SER A 194 0.65 4.73 28.63
CA SER A 194 1.18 3.42 28.23
C SER A 194 2.60 3.17 28.67
N MET A 195 3.43 4.20 28.72
CA MET A 195 4.87 4.08 29.01
C MET A 195 5.33 4.97 30.16
N GLY A 196 4.49 5.89 30.65
CA GLY A 196 4.80 6.78 31.74
C GLY A 196 5.67 7.99 31.35
N TYR A 197 5.63 8.40 30.09
CA TYR A 197 6.37 9.55 29.58
C TYR A 197 5.42 10.58 28.94
N GLU A 198 5.65 11.84 29.23
CA GLU A 198 5.10 12.96 28.47
C GLU A 198 6.05 13.30 27.33
N ILE A 199 5.50 13.72 26.19
CA ILE A 199 6.27 14.15 25.01
C ILE A 199 5.89 15.58 24.66
N ASP A 200 6.90 16.40 24.38
CA ASP A 200 6.70 17.80 23.94
C ASP A 200 7.85 18.22 22.99
N ILE A 201 7.68 19.40 22.42
CA ILE A 201 8.63 20.04 21.52
C ILE A 201 9.16 21.31 22.14
N GLU A 202 10.49 21.40 22.28
CA GLU A 202 11.20 22.59 22.77
C GLU A 202 11.79 23.36 21.59
N GLU A 203 11.42 24.61 21.43
CA GLU A 203 12.02 25.53 20.45
C GLU A 203 13.36 26.06 20.95
N ILE A 204 14.34 26.15 20.05
CA ILE A 204 15.62 26.78 20.35
C ILE A 204 15.51 28.27 19.99
N SER A 205 15.61 29.12 21.00
CA SER A 205 15.45 30.56 20.87
C SER A 205 16.29 31.17 19.74
N ASN A 206 15.70 32.07 18.97
CA ASN A 206 16.33 32.77 17.84
C ASN A 206 16.88 31.87 16.72
N SER A 207 16.26 30.70 16.53
CA SER A 207 16.65 29.78 15.47
C SER A 207 15.42 29.05 14.89
N ASN A 208 15.57 28.45 13.71
CA ASN A 208 14.58 27.55 13.14
C ASN A 208 14.85 26.09 13.56
N LEU A 209 15.31 25.91 14.80
CA LEU A 209 15.68 24.62 15.34
C LEU A 209 14.78 24.26 16.53
N PHE A 210 14.53 22.98 16.69
CA PHE A 210 13.74 22.45 17.81
C PHE A 210 14.25 21.08 18.25
N LYS A 211 13.82 20.65 19.43
CA LYS A 211 14.11 19.32 19.99
C LYS A 211 12.81 18.62 20.32
N LEU A 212 12.80 17.31 20.19
CA LEU A 212 11.77 16.47 20.78
C LEU A 212 12.24 16.07 22.19
N ILE A 213 11.44 16.43 23.17
CA ILE A 213 11.75 16.25 24.60
C ILE A 213 10.73 15.33 25.25
N VAL A 214 11.17 14.60 26.25
CA VAL A 214 10.37 13.65 27.02
C VAL A 214 10.56 13.85 28.50
N LYS A 215 9.52 13.61 29.29
CA LYS A 215 9.57 13.69 30.74
C LYS A 215 8.93 12.44 31.35
N GLY A 216 9.69 11.67 32.12
CA GLY A 216 9.18 10.53 32.87
C GLY A 216 8.34 10.99 34.06
N LYS A 217 7.35 10.17 34.46
CA LYS A 217 6.45 10.47 35.62
C LYS A 217 7.17 10.82 36.92
N SER A 218 8.36 10.25 37.13
CA SER A 218 9.16 10.52 38.33
C SER A 218 10.15 11.67 38.17
N ASN A 219 10.28 12.23 36.96
CA ASN A 219 11.25 13.26 36.64
C ASN A 219 10.63 14.65 36.77
N THR A 220 11.43 15.60 37.25
CA THR A 220 11.05 17.02 37.28
C THR A 220 11.55 17.77 36.04
N THR A 221 12.50 17.20 35.31
CA THR A 221 13.15 17.79 34.14
C THR A 221 12.75 17.10 32.85
N TRP A 222 12.87 17.82 31.77
CA TRP A 222 12.73 17.31 30.42
C TRP A 222 14.09 16.86 29.89
N ASP A 223 14.10 15.69 29.28
CA ASP A 223 15.28 15.11 28.63
C ASP A 223 15.07 15.08 27.10
N ASN A 224 16.17 15.12 26.33
CA ASN A 224 16.06 14.90 24.90
C ASN A 224 15.70 13.43 24.62
N ILE A 225 14.82 13.18 23.63
CA ILE A 225 14.37 11.82 23.33
C ILE A 225 15.51 10.84 23.04
N ILE A 226 16.65 11.31 22.52
CA ILE A 226 17.82 10.48 22.24
C ILE A 226 18.52 9.98 23.51
N ASP A 227 18.35 10.68 24.62
CA ASP A 227 18.98 10.36 25.91
C ASP A 227 18.12 9.41 26.75
N VAL A 228 16.92 9.07 26.29
CA VAL A 228 15.99 8.17 26.93
C VAL A 228 15.95 6.82 26.18
N GLY A 229 15.45 5.78 26.83
CA GLY A 229 15.45 4.41 26.27
C GLY A 229 14.90 4.32 24.85
N TYR A 230 15.55 3.52 24.02
CA TYR A 230 15.30 3.38 22.59
C TYR A 230 13.86 3.04 22.21
N GLY A 231 13.11 2.37 23.11
CA GLY A 231 11.73 1.95 22.84
C GLY A 231 10.77 3.10 22.55
N ILE A 232 10.96 4.28 23.17
CA ILE A 232 10.09 5.45 22.92
C ILE A 232 10.20 5.88 21.45
N SER A 233 11.41 6.03 20.95
CA SER A 233 11.69 6.45 19.58
C SER A 233 11.17 5.44 18.54
N GLN A 234 11.16 4.15 18.88
CA GLN A 234 10.71 3.10 17.99
C GLN A 234 9.18 3.06 17.82
N VAL A 235 8.43 3.38 18.86
CA VAL A 235 6.96 3.37 18.82
C VAL A 235 6.37 4.72 18.42
N LEU A 236 7.14 5.81 18.57
CA LEU A 236 6.69 7.17 18.25
C LEU A 236 6.09 7.31 16.84
N PRO A 237 6.71 6.80 15.76
CA PRO A 237 6.13 6.90 14.43
C PRO A 237 4.76 6.21 14.30
N ILE A 238 4.59 5.06 14.95
CA ILE A 238 3.34 4.30 14.90
C ILE A 238 2.22 5.09 15.56
N VAL A 239 2.46 5.56 16.79
CA VAL A 239 1.49 6.35 17.55
C VAL A 239 1.19 7.67 16.82
N THR A 240 2.21 8.35 16.33
CA THR A 240 2.04 9.61 15.59
C THR A 240 1.18 9.40 14.34
N GLN A 241 1.44 8.35 13.54
CA GLN A 241 0.64 8.10 12.34
C GLN A 241 -0.83 7.81 12.65
N LEU A 242 -1.09 6.95 13.63
CA LEU A 242 -2.46 6.58 13.98
C LEU A 242 -3.27 7.76 14.55
N TYR A 243 -2.63 8.68 15.28
CA TYR A 243 -3.26 9.91 15.76
C TYR A 243 -3.33 11.01 14.68
N HIS A 244 -2.35 11.06 13.77
CA HIS A 244 -2.34 12.05 12.68
C HIS A 244 -3.53 11.89 11.75
N GLU A 245 -3.87 10.67 11.37
CA GLU A 245 -5.04 10.40 10.54
C GLU A 245 -6.35 10.85 11.19
N ASP A 246 -6.43 10.79 12.51
CA ASP A 246 -7.60 11.29 13.23
C ASP A 246 -7.74 12.81 13.12
N SER A 247 -6.64 13.54 13.24
CA SER A 247 -6.63 15.00 13.15
C SER A 247 -6.94 15.53 11.75
N MET A 248 -6.43 14.86 10.71
CA MET A 248 -6.64 15.26 9.31
C MET A 248 -8.08 15.04 8.83
N LYS A 249 -8.79 14.06 9.40
CA LYS A 249 -10.18 13.78 8.99
C LYS A 249 -11.18 14.81 9.41
N ASP A 250 -10.98 15.44 10.54
CA ASP A 250 -11.87 16.53 11.01
C ASP A 250 -11.82 17.73 10.05
N GLU A 251 -10.69 17.98 9.40
CA GLU A 251 -10.55 19.01 8.37
C GLU A 251 -11.09 18.57 7.00
N ARG A 252 -10.80 17.34 6.57
CA ARG A 252 -11.22 16.81 5.26
C ARG A 252 -12.71 16.49 5.18
N ARG A 253 -13.34 16.04 6.27
CA ARG A 253 -14.80 15.79 6.32
C ARG A 253 -15.62 17.05 6.04
N ARG A 254 -15.08 18.23 6.31
CA ARG A 254 -15.75 19.51 6.01
C ARG A 254 -15.83 19.79 4.50
N TYR A 255 -14.95 19.22 3.68
CA TYR A 255 -14.82 19.52 2.26
C TYR A 255 -15.18 18.38 1.30
N PHE A 256 -15.01 17.10 1.70
CA PHE A 256 -15.22 15.95 0.83
C PHE A 256 -15.93 14.81 1.57
N ASN A 257 -17.17 14.55 1.16
CA ASN A 257 -17.98 13.44 1.69
C ASN A 257 -17.51 12.06 1.12
N THR A 258 -16.24 11.71 1.28
CA THR A 258 -15.69 10.43 0.81
C THR A 258 -15.32 9.54 1.99
N GLN A 259 -16.10 8.47 2.20
CA GLN A 259 -15.72 7.35 3.08
C GLN A 259 -14.46 6.69 2.48
N LYS A 260 -13.29 6.97 3.04
CA LYS A 260 -12.03 6.36 2.62
C LYS A 260 -11.63 5.31 3.64
N LYS A 261 -11.66 4.03 3.24
CA LYS A 261 -11.02 2.96 4.01
C LYS A 261 -9.51 3.15 3.93
N GLU A 262 -8.83 3.19 5.06
CA GLU A 262 -7.37 3.34 5.16
C GLU A 262 -6.78 2.06 5.74
N THR A 263 -5.69 1.62 5.13
CA THR A 263 -4.99 0.41 5.54
C THR A 263 -3.59 0.78 6.05
N PHE A 264 -3.31 0.40 7.28
CA PHE A 264 -1.98 0.54 7.89
C PHE A 264 -1.30 -0.81 7.88
N ILE A 265 -0.10 -0.85 7.32
CA ILE A 265 0.77 -2.03 7.37
C ILE A 265 1.92 -1.68 8.31
N ILE A 266 2.04 -2.41 9.40
CA ILE A 266 3.02 -2.15 10.46
C ILE A 266 3.81 -3.43 10.70
N GLU A 267 5.11 -3.37 10.48
CA GLU A 267 6.00 -4.50 10.74
C GLU A 267 6.69 -4.34 12.09
N GLN A 268 6.64 -5.39 12.88
CA GLN A 268 7.33 -5.55 14.17
C GLN A 268 7.18 -4.31 15.09
N PRO A 269 5.94 -3.92 15.45
CA PRO A 269 5.72 -2.75 16.31
C PRO A 269 6.32 -2.89 17.70
N GLU A 270 6.57 -4.11 18.14
CA GLU A 270 7.08 -4.46 19.46
C GLU A 270 8.58 -4.30 19.65
N LEU A 271 9.35 -4.03 18.59
CA LEU A 271 10.82 -3.96 18.70
C LEU A 271 11.26 -2.97 19.78
N HIS A 272 12.19 -3.44 20.64
CA HIS A 272 12.76 -2.68 21.75
C HIS A 272 11.78 -2.19 22.82
N LEU A 273 10.54 -2.70 22.83
CA LEU A 273 9.56 -2.33 23.84
C LEU A 273 9.55 -3.30 25.03
N HIS A 274 9.31 -2.73 26.20
CA HIS A 274 9.01 -3.53 27.39
C HIS A 274 7.66 -4.28 27.17
N PRO A 275 7.48 -5.50 27.73
CA PRO A 275 6.27 -6.30 27.60
C PRO A 275 4.95 -5.54 27.85
N SER A 276 4.93 -4.66 28.85
CA SER A 276 3.74 -3.83 29.13
C SER A 276 3.40 -2.88 28.00
N ALA A 277 4.41 -2.26 27.37
CA ALA A 277 4.20 -1.36 26.21
C ALA A 277 3.77 -2.13 24.96
N GLN A 278 4.25 -3.37 24.77
CA GLN A 278 3.78 -4.25 23.70
C GLN A 278 2.27 -4.57 23.87
N ALA A 279 1.81 -4.82 25.10
CA ALA A 279 0.39 -5.01 25.38
C ALA A 279 -0.42 -3.73 25.09
N SER A 280 0.10 -2.55 25.48
CA SER A 280 -0.57 -1.27 25.23
C SER A 280 -0.71 -0.92 23.73
N LEU A 281 0.14 -1.49 22.86
CA LEU A 281 -0.07 -1.38 21.40
C LEU A 281 -1.31 -2.11 20.93
N ALA A 282 -1.65 -3.26 21.51
CA ALA A 282 -2.89 -3.95 21.20
C ALA A 282 -4.11 -3.11 21.59
N ASP A 283 -4.07 -2.46 22.76
CA ASP A 283 -5.11 -1.51 23.18
C ASP A 283 -5.28 -0.37 22.17
N LEU A 284 -4.17 0.22 21.72
CA LEU A 284 -4.18 1.28 20.71
C LEU A 284 -4.79 0.81 19.38
N PHE A 285 -4.38 -0.35 18.90
CA PHE A 285 -4.86 -0.89 17.63
C PHE A 285 -6.37 -1.16 17.66
N VAL A 286 -6.86 -1.77 18.75
CA VAL A 286 -8.28 -2.01 18.95
C VAL A 286 -9.06 -0.70 19.08
N GLU A 287 -8.56 0.25 19.86
CA GLU A 287 -9.16 1.59 20.00
C GLU A 287 -9.34 2.26 18.62
N LYS A 288 -8.30 2.24 17.79
CA LYS A 288 -8.34 2.89 16.48
C LYS A 288 -9.29 2.20 15.49
N VAL A 289 -9.35 0.87 15.50
CA VAL A 289 -10.28 0.11 14.66
C VAL A 289 -11.72 0.33 15.11
N LEU A 290 -12.00 0.35 16.42
CA LEU A 290 -13.35 0.57 16.97
C LEU A 290 -13.85 2.00 16.79
N GLN A 291 -12.95 2.99 16.79
CA GLN A 291 -13.32 4.39 16.57
C GLN A 291 -13.83 4.64 15.14
N LYS A 292 -13.41 3.84 14.17
CA LYS A 292 -13.75 4.05 12.75
C LYS A 292 -13.79 2.73 11.99
N ASP A 293 -14.95 2.36 11.48
CA ASP A 293 -15.19 1.20 10.60
C ASP A 293 -14.33 1.22 9.32
N GLU A 294 -13.61 2.30 9.09
CA GLU A 294 -12.82 2.57 7.90
C GLU A 294 -11.36 2.14 8.04
N TYR A 295 -10.88 1.87 9.27
CA TYR A 295 -9.49 1.50 9.51
C TYR A 295 -9.28 -0.01 9.39
N ARG A 296 -8.18 -0.37 8.75
CA ARG A 296 -7.67 -1.73 8.69
C ARG A 296 -6.20 -1.72 9.08
N LEU A 297 -5.85 -2.59 10.00
CA LEU A 297 -4.47 -2.77 10.45
C LEU A 297 -3.99 -4.15 10.01
N LEU A 298 -2.91 -4.19 9.25
CA LEU A 298 -2.16 -5.40 8.96
C LEU A 298 -0.85 -5.32 9.74
N VAL A 299 -0.73 -6.13 10.79
CA VAL A 299 0.39 -6.08 11.72
C VAL A 299 1.18 -7.38 11.64
N GLU A 300 2.46 -7.29 11.30
CA GLU A 300 3.41 -8.37 11.47
C GLU A 300 4.04 -8.27 12.86
N THR A 301 3.97 -9.34 13.65
CA THR A 301 4.47 -9.32 15.03
C THR A 301 4.98 -10.68 15.49
N HIS A 302 6.01 -10.66 16.35
CA HIS A 302 6.48 -11.80 17.13
C HIS A 302 6.14 -11.64 18.63
N SER A 303 5.30 -10.67 19.00
CA SER A 303 4.98 -10.38 20.39
C SER A 303 3.89 -11.30 20.94
N GLU A 304 4.25 -12.19 21.84
CA GLU A 304 3.29 -12.93 22.67
C GLU A 304 2.39 -11.96 23.47
N HIS A 305 2.95 -10.88 24.00
CA HIS A 305 2.23 -9.93 24.85
C HIS A 305 1.15 -9.16 24.08
N LEU A 306 1.41 -8.77 22.83
CA LEU A 306 0.44 -8.16 21.97
C LEU A 306 -0.72 -9.11 21.67
N ILE A 307 -0.42 -10.35 21.28
CA ILE A 307 -1.44 -11.36 20.96
C ILE A 307 -2.25 -11.73 22.20
N ARG A 308 -1.60 -11.93 23.35
CA ARG A 308 -2.29 -12.19 24.63
C ARG A 308 -3.22 -11.05 25.03
N ARG A 309 -2.79 -9.81 24.81
CA ARG A 309 -3.66 -8.65 25.08
C ARG A 309 -4.88 -8.63 24.17
N LEU A 310 -4.75 -8.96 22.89
CA LEU A 310 -5.90 -9.11 21.98
C LEU A 310 -6.88 -10.17 22.47
N GLN A 311 -6.40 -11.31 22.98
CA GLN A 311 -7.26 -12.35 23.59
C GLN A 311 -8.07 -11.80 24.77
N VAL A 312 -7.42 -11.01 25.63
CA VAL A 312 -8.09 -10.38 26.80
C VAL A 312 -9.15 -9.39 26.32
N LEU A 313 -8.83 -8.53 25.33
CA LEU A 313 -9.76 -7.53 24.82
C LEU A 313 -11.01 -8.16 24.17
N VAL A 314 -10.84 -9.30 23.46
CA VAL A 314 -11.97 -10.04 22.88
C VAL A 314 -12.85 -10.68 23.97
N ALA A 315 -12.25 -11.11 25.07
CA ALA A 315 -12.99 -11.73 26.19
C ALA A 315 -13.63 -10.69 27.11
N ASP A 316 -13.24 -9.44 27.03
CA ASP A 316 -13.74 -8.37 27.90
C ASP A 316 -15.09 -7.85 27.39
N PRO A 317 -16.19 -8.02 28.15
CA PRO A 317 -17.51 -7.58 27.74
C PRO A 317 -17.67 -6.04 27.69
N GLU A 318 -16.74 -5.28 28.28
CA GLU A 318 -16.75 -3.83 28.23
C GLU A 318 -16.13 -3.27 26.93
N VAL A 319 -15.41 -4.13 26.18
CA VAL A 319 -14.77 -3.75 24.90
C VAL A 319 -15.62 -4.26 23.74
N ASN A 320 -16.09 -3.37 22.90
CA ASN A 320 -16.96 -3.70 21.76
C ASN A 320 -16.16 -4.23 20.56
N ILE A 321 -15.33 -5.27 20.80
CA ILE A 321 -14.60 -5.99 19.74
C ILE A 321 -15.03 -7.43 19.70
N THR A 322 -15.18 -7.99 18.53
CA THR A 322 -15.62 -9.36 18.33
C THR A 322 -14.51 -10.20 17.68
N PRO A 323 -14.60 -11.55 17.79
CA PRO A 323 -13.68 -12.43 17.07
C PRO A 323 -13.60 -12.18 15.55
N ASP A 324 -14.68 -11.69 14.95
CA ASP A 324 -14.74 -11.44 13.51
C ASP A 324 -13.97 -10.16 13.08
N ASP A 325 -13.68 -9.28 14.03
CA ASP A 325 -12.89 -8.08 13.79
C ASP A 325 -11.38 -8.36 13.74
N ILE A 326 -10.96 -9.56 14.18
CA ILE A 326 -9.54 -9.95 14.28
C ILE A 326 -9.27 -11.20 13.47
N ALA A 327 -8.32 -11.12 12.55
CA ALA A 327 -7.80 -12.26 11.80
C ALA A 327 -6.33 -12.48 12.13
N ILE A 328 -5.98 -13.63 12.67
CA ILE A 328 -4.59 -14.01 12.99
C ILE A 328 -4.15 -15.11 12.03
N TYR A 329 -3.01 -14.91 11.39
CA TYR A 329 -2.38 -15.86 10.50
C TYR A 329 -0.98 -16.20 11.01
N TYR A 330 -0.75 -17.47 11.28
CA TYR A 330 0.57 -17.99 11.58
C TYR A 330 1.24 -18.44 10.29
N VAL A 331 2.41 -17.89 10.02
CA VAL A 331 3.20 -18.21 8.83
C VAL A 331 4.39 -19.06 9.26
N ASP A 332 4.53 -20.25 8.71
CA ASP A 332 5.64 -21.17 8.96
C ASP A 332 6.38 -21.49 7.67
N LYS A 333 7.68 -21.66 7.78
CA LYS A 333 8.55 -22.04 6.66
C LYS A 333 8.93 -23.50 6.77
N SER A 334 8.52 -24.28 5.80
CA SER A 334 8.85 -25.72 5.70
C SER A 334 10.29 -25.92 5.22
N ASN A 335 10.85 -27.11 5.49
CA ASN A 335 12.21 -27.47 5.11
C ASN A 335 12.44 -27.52 3.59
N ASP A 336 11.39 -27.63 2.80
CA ASP A 336 11.39 -27.65 1.33
C ASP A 336 11.34 -26.26 0.68
N ASN A 337 11.57 -25.19 1.46
CA ASN A 337 11.42 -23.79 1.07
C ASN A 337 9.99 -23.34 0.73
N SER A 338 8.98 -24.15 0.96
CA SER A 338 7.59 -23.70 0.93
C SER A 338 7.21 -22.98 2.21
N SER A 339 6.19 -22.11 2.14
CA SER A 339 5.61 -21.48 3.32
C SER A 339 4.16 -21.92 3.47
N SER A 340 3.77 -22.23 4.69
CA SER A 340 2.37 -22.55 5.03
C SER A 340 1.75 -21.42 5.86
N ILE A 341 0.47 -21.19 5.64
CA ILE A 341 -0.31 -20.17 6.37
C ILE A 341 -1.44 -20.89 7.10
N THR A 342 -1.46 -20.74 8.42
CA THR A 342 -2.52 -21.30 9.27
C THR A 342 -3.32 -20.18 9.90
N LYS A 343 -4.62 -20.12 9.63
CA LYS A 343 -5.52 -19.19 10.32
C LYS A 343 -5.80 -19.67 11.74
N MET A 344 -5.61 -18.79 12.70
CA MET A 344 -5.88 -18.97 14.14
C MET A 344 -7.03 -18.04 14.52
N ASN A 345 -8.15 -18.60 15.02
CA ASN A 345 -9.27 -17.77 15.44
C ASN A 345 -9.30 -17.63 16.96
N ILE A 346 -9.61 -16.43 17.44
CA ILE A 346 -9.91 -16.18 18.85
C ILE A 346 -11.41 -16.45 19.06
N CYS A 347 -11.74 -17.26 20.04
CA CYS A 347 -13.13 -17.50 20.44
C CYS A 347 -13.65 -16.34 21.32
N PRO A 348 -14.98 -16.20 21.52
CA PRO A 348 -15.54 -15.14 22.37
C PRO A 348 -15.04 -15.13 23.82
N ASN A 349 -14.55 -16.25 24.32
CA ASN A 349 -13.92 -16.37 25.64
C ASN A 349 -12.42 -16.03 25.65
N GLY A 350 -11.88 -15.51 24.54
CA GLY A 350 -10.47 -15.15 24.37
C GLY A 350 -9.53 -16.31 24.08
N GLN A 351 -10.00 -17.55 24.05
CA GLN A 351 -9.17 -18.72 23.76
C GLN A 351 -9.02 -18.90 22.24
N PHE A 352 -7.95 -19.55 21.81
CA PHE A 352 -7.80 -19.97 20.42
C PHE A 352 -8.65 -21.20 20.11
N ASP A 353 -9.17 -21.28 18.88
CA ASP A 353 -9.96 -22.41 18.39
C ASP A 353 -9.14 -23.71 18.23
N LYS A 354 -7.82 -23.58 18.19
CA LYS A 354 -6.87 -24.69 18.06
C LYS A 354 -5.57 -24.40 18.82
N LEU A 355 -4.78 -25.44 19.02
CA LEU A 355 -3.48 -25.30 19.66
C LEU A 355 -2.57 -24.43 18.79
N TRP A 356 -1.87 -23.52 19.45
CA TRP A 356 -0.84 -22.73 18.81
C TRP A 356 0.33 -23.61 18.41
N PRO A 357 0.97 -23.37 17.25
CA PRO A 357 2.17 -24.09 16.84
C PRO A 357 3.28 -24.01 17.89
N THR A 358 4.01 -25.12 18.06
CA THR A 358 5.08 -25.22 19.05
C THR A 358 6.20 -24.23 18.79
N GLY A 359 6.82 -23.70 19.85
CA GLY A 359 7.96 -22.79 19.75
C GLY A 359 7.63 -21.31 19.86
N PHE A 360 6.36 -20.93 19.90
CA PHE A 360 5.95 -19.53 20.06
C PHE A 360 5.53 -19.20 21.49
N PHE A 361 4.41 -19.75 21.97
CA PHE A 361 3.90 -19.52 23.33
C PHE A 361 4.43 -20.49 24.39
N ASP A 362 4.86 -21.66 24.00
CA ASP A 362 5.23 -22.77 24.87
C ASP A 362 6.68 -22.73 25.35
N LYS A 363 7.54 -21.95 24.65
CA LYS A 363 8.98 -21.94 24.95
C LYS A 363 9.30 -21.50 26.38
N SER A 364 8.65 -20.46 26.87
CA SER A 364 8.80 -19.99 28.25
C SER A 364 8.34 -21.05 29.27
N TYR A 365 7.25 -21.75 28.96
CA TYR A 365 6.75 -22.84 29.79
C TYR A 365 7.69 -24.05 29.81
N GLU A 366 8.20 -24.44 28.61
CA GLU A 366 9.17 -25.54 28.52
C GLU A 366 10.46 -25.25 29.30
N LEU A 367 11.02 -24.05 29.19
CA LEU A 367 12.20 -23.61 29.94
C LEU A 367 11.94 -23.63 31.46
N SER A 368 10.77 -23.16 31.87
CA SER A 368 10.36 -23.19 33.29
C SER A 368 10.26 -24.63 33.81
N LYS A 369 9.70 -25.53 33.02
CA LYS A 369 9.59 -26.98 33.34
C LYS A 369 10.97 -27.63 33.38
N GLU A 370 11.86 -27.28 32.48
CA GLU A 370 13.23 -27.73 32.46
C GLU A 370 14.00 -27.25 33.71
N LEU A 371 13.85 -25.97 34.07
CA LEU A 371 14.44 -25.39 35.25
C LEU A 371 13.98 -26.16 36.53
N LEU A 372 12.69 -26.44 36.66
CA LEU A 372 12.17 -27.20 37.76
C LEU A 372 12.73 -28.63 37.83
N LYS A 373 12.91 -29.30 36.70
CA LYS A 373 13.55 -30.62 36.63
C LYS A 373 15.00 -30.59 37.08
N VAL A 374 15.76 -29.59 36.63
CA VAL A 374 17.17 -29.45 36.99
C VAL A 374 17.34 -29.06 38.46
N SER A 375 16.53 -28.12 38.96
CA SER A 375 16.59 -27.70 40.37
C SER A 375 16.31 -28.85 41.32
N ARG A 376 15.33 -29.73 41.04
CA ARG A 376 15.04 -30.94 41.83
C ARG A 376 16.21 -31.90 41.86
N LYS A 377 16.96 -32.08 40.78
CA LYS A 377 18.16 -32.89 40.74
C LYS A 377 19.31 -32.37 41.60
N LYS A 378 19.38 -31.03 41.81
CA LYS A 378 20.38 -30.41 42.69
C LYS A 378 20.07 -30.53 44.17
N VAL A 379 18.80 -30.64 44.54
CA VAL A 379 18.34 -30.77 45.95
C VAL A 379 18.48 -32.21 46.43
N GLN A 380 18.56 -33.19 45.50
CA GLN A 380 18.71 -34.61 45.82
C GLN A 380 20.19 -35.07 45.86
N LYS A 381 21.15 -34.20 45.60
CA LYS A 381 22.58 -34.38 45.84
C LYS A 381 23.01 -33.62 47.09
#